data_d01aea93375c13e80ba7338411166b7a
#
_entry.id   d01aea93375c13e80ba7338411166b7a
#
_cell.length_a   1.000
_cell.length_b   1.000
_cell.length_c   1.000
_cell.angle_alpha   90.00
_cell.angle_beta   90.00
_cell.angle_gamma   90.00
#
_symmetry.space_group_name_H-M   'P 1'
#
loop_
_entity.id
_entity.type
_entity.pdbx_description
1 polymer ?
#
loop_
_entity_poly.entity_id
_entity_poly.type
_entity_poly.pdbx_seq_one_letter_code
_entity_poly.pdbx_strand_id
1 'polypeptide(L)'
;MKYGHGPLRVGVGGPVGSGKTALVDALCKRMRDRYDIAAITNDIYTKWDAEYLVRSGALAPERILGVETGGCPHTAIREDASANLAAVADMRRRFPDLDLILIESGGD
;
A
#
# COMPACT_ATOMS: atom_id res chain seq x y z
N MET A 1 16.47 3.52 12.41
CA MET A 1 15.14 2.93 12.33
C MET A 1 14.53 2.84 13.72
N LYS A 2 13.26 3.20 13.87
CA LYS A 2 12.59 3.23 15.16
C LYS A 2 12.41 1.82 15.75
N TYR A 3 12.12 0.84 14.89
CA TYR A 3 11.91 -0.54 15.30
C TYR A 3 12.96 -1.44 14.70
N GLY A 4 13.44 -2.41 15.45
CA GLY A 4 14.47 -3.33 14.98
C GLY A 4 14.06 -4.17 13.77
N HIS A 5 12.78 -4.48 13.65
CA HIS A 5 12.24 -5.29 12.56
C HIS A 5 11.56 -4.45 11.47
N GLY A 6 11.63 -3.13 11.59
CA GLY A 6 10.95 -2.24 10.69
C GLY A 6 9.47 -2.07 11.04
N PRO A 7 8.71 -1.42 10.16
CA PRO A 7 7.30 -1.16 10.42
C PRO A 7 6.44 -2.43 10.35
N LEU A 8 5.31 -2.39 11.02
CA LEU A 8 4.29 -3.43 10.89
C LEU A 8 3.69 -3.35 9.49
N ARG A 9 3.58 -4.48 8.82
CA ARG A 9 2.96 -4.59 7.50
C ARG A 9 1.59 -5.23 7.65
N VAL A 10 0.55 -4.53 7.20
CA VAL A 10 -0.82 -5.02 7.29
C VAL A 10 -1.41 -5.10 5.90
N GLY A 11 -1.79 -6.30 5.49
CA GLY A 11 -2.42 -6.52 4.21
C GLY A 11 -3.93 -6.35 4.29
N VAL A 12 -4.49 -5.71 3.27
CA VAL A 12 -5.93 -5.57 3.11
C VAL A 12 -6.31 -6.29 1.83
N GLY A 13 -7.00 -7.41 1.96
CA GLY A 13 -7.39 -8.26 0.84
C GLY A 13 -8.88 -8.25 0.60
N GLY A 14 -9.26 -8.78 -0.55
CA GLY A 14 -10.65 -8.92 -0.95
C GLY A 14 -10.82 -8.68 -2.45
N PRO A 15 -11.92 -9.13 -3.01
CA PRO A 15 -12.17 -8.95 -4.44
C PRO A 15 -12.47 -7.50 -4.79
N VAL A 16 -12.42 -7.20 -6.08
CA VAL A 16 -12.82 -5.90 -6.62
C VAL A 16 -14.25 -5.60 -6.14
N GLY A 17 -14.48 -4.38 -5.68
CA GLY A 17 -15.79 -3.96 -5.20
C GLY A 17 -16.07 -4.32 -3.75
N SER A 18 -15.12 -4.89 -3.02
CA SER A 18 -15.31 -5.23 -1.61
C SER A 18 -15.10 -4.06 -0.64
N GLY A 19 -14.66 -2.90 -1.16
CA GLY A 19 -14.41 -1.73 -0.33
C GLY A 19 -13.01 -1.66 0.27
N LYS A 20 -12.05 -2.40 -0.30
CA LYS A 20 -10.67 -2.39 0.19
C LYS A 20 -10.07 -0.99 0.24
N THR A 21 -10.19 -0.24 -0.85
CA THR A 21 -9.60 1.10 -0.94
C THR A 21 -10.26 2.05 0.03
N ALA A 22 -11.58 1.96 0.19
CA ALA A 22 -12.30 2.76 1.16
C ALA A 22 -11.85 2.45 2.59
N LEU A 23 -11.58 1.18 2.88
CA LEU A 23 -11.07 0.78 4.19
C LEU A 23 -9.68 1.34 4.43
N VAL A 24 -8.79 1.24 3.46
CA VAL A 24 -7.43 1.79 3.56
C VAL A 24 -7.49 3.29 3.79
N ASP A 25 -8.35 3.99 3.05
CA ASP A 25 -8.56 5.43 3.20
C ASP A 25 -9.00 5.76 4.64
N ALA A 26 -10.00 5.05 5.14
CA ALA A 26 -10.52 5.30 6.48
C ALA A 26 -9.47 5.02 7.56
N LEU A 27 -8.71 3.93 7.42
CA LEU A 27 -7.66 3.58 8.37
C LEU A 27 -6.56 4.64 8.39
N CYS A 28 -6.14 5.09 7.22
CA CYS A 28 -5.12 6.14 7.13
C CYS A 28 -5.58 7.41 7.82
N LYS A 29 -6.80 7.83 7.55
CA LYS A 29 -7.33 9.07 8.14
C LYS A 29 -7.47 8.99 9.65
N ARG A 30 -7.79 7.81 10.17
CA ARG A 30 -7.94 7.64 11.62
C ARG A 30 -6.60 7.55 12.35
N MET A 31 -5.56 7.04 11.69
CA MET A 31 -4.31 6.72 12.37
C MET A 31 -3.14 7.63 12.02
N ARG A 32 -3.24 8.41 10.96
CA ARG A 32 -2.10 9.19 10.46
C ARG A 32 -1.57 10.23 11.46
N ASP A 33 -2.41 10.69 12.37
CA ASP A 33 -1.99 11.68 13.35
C ASP A 33 -1.23 11.07 14.52
N ARG A 34 -1.38 9.76 14.72
CA ARG A 34 -0.75 9.03 15.82
C ARG A 34 0.43 8.19 15.38
N TYR A 35 0.41 7.75 14.12
CA TYR A 35 1.39 6.81 13.59
C TYR A 35 1.96 7.34 12.29
N ASP A 36 3.20 6.97 12.03
CA ASP A 36 3.88 7.26 10.78
C ASP A 36 3.51 6.16 9.80
N ILE A 37 2.70 6.48 8.79
CA ILE A 37 2.06 5.49 7.93
C ILE A 37 2.42 5.72 6.47
N ALA A 38 2.63 4.63 5.74
CA ALA A 38 2.68 4.62 4.28
C ALA A 38 1.66 3.62 3.75
N ALA A 39 1.24 3.77 2.53
CA ALA A 39 0.30 2.88 1.87
C ALA A 39 0.84 2.43 0.53
N ILE A 40 0.67 1.15 0.24
CA ILE A 40 1.01 0.55 -1.04
C ILE A 40 -0.25 -0.09 -1.59
N THR A 41 -0.60 0.25 -2.82
CA THR A 41 -1.74 -0.36 -3.49
C THR A 41 -1.27 -1.20 -4.66
N ASN A 42 -1.93 -2.33 -4.87
CA ASN A 42 -1.69 -3.20 -6.01
C ASN A 42 -2.89 -3.15 -6.93
N ASP A 43 -2.62 -2.95 -8.22
CA ASP A 43 -3.66 -2.95 -9.24
C ASP A 43 -3.12 -3.70 -10.45
N ILE A 44 -3.96 -4.50 -11.07
CA ILE A 44 -3.54 -5.32 -12.19
C ILE A 44 -3.20 -4.47 -13.41
N TYR A 45 -3.98 -3.45 -13.69
CA TYR A 45 -3.84 -2.68 -14.93
C TYR A 45 -3.50 -1.21 -14.76
N THR A 46 -3.82 -0.63 -13.62
CA THR A 46 -3.68 0.82 -13.42
C THR A 46 -3.21 1.13 -12.01
N LYS A 47 -2.97 2.39 -11.74
CA LYS A 47 -2.67 2.88 -10.39
C LYS A 47 -3.87 3.63 -9.80
N TRP A 48 -5.05 3.22 -10.17
CA TRP A 48 -6.29 3.89 -9.81
C TRP A 48 -6.47 4.04 -8.29
N ASP A 49 -6.19 2.98 -7.55
CA ASP A 49 -6.38 2.99 -6.10
C ASP A 49 -5.42 3.96 -5.41
N ALA A 50 -4.16 4.01 -5.90
CA ALA A 50 -3.20 4.98 -5.38
C ALA A 50 -3.67 6.40 -5.65
N GLU A 51 -4.15 6.67 -6.86
CA GLU A 51 -4.67 7.98 -7.22
C GLU A 51 -5.88 8.36 -6.38
N TYR A 52 -6.75 7.40 -6.11
CA TYR A 52 -7.90 7.62 -5.24
C TYR A 52 -7.46 8.09 -3.85
N LEU A 53 -6.49 7.39 -3.24
CA LEU A 53 -6.01 7.74 -1.91
C LEU A 53 -5.34 9.11 -1.87
N VAL A 54 -4.63 9.48 -2.93
CA VAL A 54 -4.05 10.82 -3.04
C VAL A 54 -5.15 11.87 -3.11
N ARG A 55 -6.15 11.67 -3.97
CA ARG A 55 -7.24 12.63 -4.13
C ARG A 55 -8.09 12.79 -2.88
N SER A 56 -8.29 11.69 -2.15
CA SER A 56 -9.08 11.72 -0.93
C SER A 56 -8.34 12.36 0.24
N GLY A 57 -7.03 12.54 0.11
CA GLY A 57 -6.22 13.09 1.19
C GLY A 57 -5.94 12.10 2.31
N ALA A 58 -5.93 10.81 2.00
CA ALA A 58 -5.67 9.78 3.01
C ALA A 58 -4.30 9.97 3.66
N LEU A 59 -3.28 10.19 2.84
CA LEU A 59 -1.91 10.48 3.26
C LEU A 59 -1.30 11.47 2.27
N ALA A 60 -0.15 12.01 2.63
CA ALA A 60 0.63 12.83 1.68
C ALA A 60 0.99 11.98 0.46
N PRO A 61 1.02 12.56 -0.76
CA PRO A 61 1.27 11.78 -1.97
C PRO A 61 2.55 10.94 -1.95
N GLU A 62 3.60 11.44 -1.33
CA GLU A 62 4.87 10.72 -1.25
C GLU A 62 4.81 9.48 -0.36
N ARG A 63 3.75 9.32 0.42
CA ARG A 63 3.54 8.16 1.29
C ARG A 63 2.62 7.10 0.68
N ILE A 64 2.20 7.31 -0.56
CA ILE A 64 1.30 6.39 -1.28
C ILE A 64 2.01 5.93 -2.53
N LEU A 65 2.14 4.61 -2.70
CA LEU A 65 2.80 4.04 -3.87
C LEU A 65 1.87 3.03 -4.54
N GLY A 66 1.57 3.27 -5.81
CA GLY A 66 0.78 2.33 -6.62
C GLY A 66 1.71 1.39 -7.36
N VAL A 67 1.41 0.11 -7.29
CA VAL A 67 2.15 -0.94 -7.97
C VAL A 67 1.24 -1.59 -9.00
N GLU A 68 1.64 -1.57 -10.27
CA GLU A 68 0.96 -2.30 -11.32
C GLU A 68 1.55 -3.70 -11.39
N THR A 69 0.69 -4.71 -11.25
CA THR A 69 1.15 -6.09 -11.14
C THR A 69 0.98 -6.89 -12.43
N GLY A 70 0.45 -6.29 -13.48
CA GLY A 70 0.30 -6.95 -14.76
C GLY A 70 -0.90 -7.88 -14.83
N GLY A 71 -1.12 -8.47 -16.00
CA GLY A 71 -2.35 -9.21 -16.28
C GLY A 71 -2.24 -10.72 -16.35
N CYS A 72 -1.06 -11.31 -16.14
CA CYS A 72 -0.91 -12.76 -16.25
C CYS A 72 -1.00 -13.42 -14.87
N PRO A 73 -2.05 -14.20 -14.59
CA PRO A 73 -2.24 -14.76 -13.25
C PRO A 73 -1.13 -15.70 -12.80
N HIS A 74 -0.48 -16.38 -13.72
CA HIS A 74 0.56 -17.36 -13.36
C HIS A 74 1.85 -16.71 -12.90
N THR A 75 2.19 -15.56 -13.50
CA THR A 75 3.41 -14.84 -13.15
C THR A 75 3.14 -13.74 -12.14
N ALA A 76 1.89 -13.28 -12.06
CA ALA A 76 1.50 -12.16 -11.21
C ALA A 76 1.82 -12.41 -9.73
N ILE A 77 1.65 -13.63 -9.24
CA ILE A 77 1.92 -13.93 -7.83
C ILE A 77 3.38 -13.65 -7.50
N ARG A 78 4.29 -14.11 -8.35
CA ARG A 78 5.73 -13.90 -8.12
C ARG A 78 6.12 -12.44 -8.33
N GLU A 79 5.59 -11.82 -9.37
CA GLU A 79 5.87 -10.41 -9.66
C GLU A 79 5.29 -9.50 -8.59
N ASP A 80 4.08 -9.81 -8.11
CA ASP A 80 3.45 -9.06 -7.03
C ASP A 80 4.32 -9.07 -5.78
N ALA A 81 4.83 -10.24 -5.40
CA ALA A 81 5.67 -10.35 -4.21
C ALA A 81 6.94 -9.53 -4.35
N SER A 82 7.62 -9.64 -5.51
CA SER A 82 8.84 -8.87 -5.77
C SER A 82 8.59 -7.38 -5.78
N ALA A 83 7.53 -6.95 -6.46
CA ALA A 83 7.18 -5.53 -6.57
C ALA A 83 6.81 -4.96 -5.20
N ASN A 84 6.09 -5.73 -4.39
CA ASN A 84 5.71 -5.27 -3.05
C ASN A 84 6.91 -5.20 -2.12
N LEU A 85 7.83 -6.16 -2.20
CA LEU A 85 9.06 -6.11 -1.41
C LEU A 85 9.90 -4.89 -1.77
N ALA A 86 9.99 -4.57 -3.06
CA ALA A 86 10.70 -3.38 -3.51
C ALA A 86 10.01 -2.10 -3.03
N ALA A 87 8.68 -2.07 -3.08
CA ALA A 87 7.90 -0.93 -2.62
C ALA A 87 8.06 -0.70 -1.12
N VAL A 88 8.02 -1.77 -0.33
CA VAL A 88 8.25 -1.69 1.11
C VAL A 88 9.65 -1.17 1.40
N ALA A 89 10.66 -1.68 0.70
CA ALA A 89 12.04 -1.23 0.88
C ALA A 89 12.19 0.26 0.55
N ASP A 90 11.54 0.71 -0.52
CA ASP A 90 11.57 2.12 -0.91
C ASP A 90 10.94 3.00 0.17
N MET A 91 9.78 2.62 0.68
CA MET A 91 9.11 3.37 1.73
C MET A 91 9.93 3.42 3.02
N ARG A 92 10.59 2.33 3.36
CA ARG A 92 11.45 2.29 4.56
C ARG A 92 12.67 3.18 4.41
N ARG A 93 13.20 3.32 3.19
CA ARG A 93 14.31 4.26 2.94
C ARG A 93 13.87 5.71 3.06
N ARG A 94 12.70 6.02 2.49
CA ARG A 94 12.18 7.39 2.50
C ARG A 94 11.75 7.83 3.89
N PHE A 95 11.18 6.92 4.65
CA PHE A 95 10.59 7.21 5.95
C PHE A 95 11.11 6.21 6.98
N PRO A 96 12.30 6.46 7.54
CA PRO A 96 12.95 5.47 8.44
C PRO A 96 12.18 5.20 9.73
N ASP A 97 11.29 6.09 10.12
CA ASP A 97 10.54 5.94 11.37
C ASP A 97 9.12 5.43 11.18
N LEU A 98 8.82 4.84 10.02
CA LEU A 98 7.49 4.29 9.77
C LEU A 98 7.06 3.32 10.86
N ASP A 99 5.83 3.50 11.34
CA ASP A 99 5.18 2.58 12.27
C ASP A 99 4.44 1.48 11.53
N LEU A 100 3.86 1.80 10.39
CA LEU A 100 2.89 0.95 9.72
C LEU A 100 2.93 1.15 8.21
N ILE A 101 2.87 0.04 7.47
CA ILE A 101 2.63 0.07 6.03
C ILE A 101 1.36 -0.73 5.76
N LEU A 102 0.37 -0.07 5.17
CA LEU A 102 -0.84 -0.72 4.72
C LEU A 102 -0.64 -1.16 3.27
N ILE A 103 -0.91 -2.41 2.98
CA ILE A 103 -0.73 -2.99 1.64
C ILE A 103 -2.07 -3.50 1.15
N GLU A 104 -2.64 -2.84 0.14
CA GLU A 104 -3.88 -3.28 -0.47
C GLU A 104 -3.54 -4.28 -1.58
N SER A 105 -4.15 -5.45 -1.53
CA SER A 105 -3.96 -6.44 -2.58
C SER A 105 -4.66 -6.02 -3.87
N GLY A 106 -4.15 -6.50 -5.00
CA GLY A 106 -4.84 -6.35 -6.26
C GLY A 106 -6.14 -7.12 -6.24
N GLY A 107 -7.14 -6.66 -6.97
CA GLY A 107 -8.39 -7.38 -7.10
C GLY A 107 -8.20 -8.65 -7.93
N ASP A 108 -8.97 -9.64 -7.70
CA ASP A 108 -8.97 -10.87 -8.51
C ASP A 108 -10.39 -11.33 -8.82
#